data_7b960b06828cf02b08d9c1f781b303c8
#
_entry.id   7b960b06828cf02b08d9c1f781b303c8
#
_cell.length_a   1.000
_cell.length_b   1.000
_cell.length_c   1.000
_cell.angle_alpha   90.00
_cell.angle_beta   90.00
_cell.angle_gamma   90.00
#
_symmetry.space_group_name_H-M   'P 1'
#
loop_
_entity.id
_entity.type
_entity.pdbx_description
1 polymer ?
#
loop_
_entity_poly.entity_id
_entity_poly.type
_entity_poly.pdbx_seq_one_letter_code
_entity_poly.pdbx_strand_id
1 'polypeptide(L)'
;GKLKRRINETFPAIDFIRRVYDHLAYYYEMAMGDGEGVTREFDLERFCRTFRFFPVPVVSALNLLTRAGYLDYKDEDESQSRVLFLLDRDELYRLDTGDEEEILIRALLRNYGGLFSNYTFIREDDLMHDSGLSQQAVYEGLKELTRRRILHYIPRKKVPRITYTVRRLDSKDLVFTDEVYADRKEEYKTRIESIAGYAEEAKECRSTFLLRY
;
A
#
# COMPACT_ATOMS: atom_id res chain seq x y z
N GLY A 1 -10.20 -22.80 17.99
CA GLY A 1 -9.01 -22.08 18.05
C GLY A 1 -8.66 -21.17 16.88
N LYS A 2 -7.85 -21.64 15.94
CA LYS A 2 -7.25 -20.82 14.85
C LYS A 2 -8.30 -20.21 13.90
N LEU A 3 -9.34 -20.97 13.57
CA LEU A 3 -10.42 -20.54 12.67
C LEU A 3 -11.18 -19.32 13.23
N LYS A 4 -11.61 -19.41 14.48
CA LYS A 4 -12.34 -18.34 15.17
C LYS A 4 -11.49 -17.06 15.29
N ARG A 5 -10.20 -17.22 15.56
CA ARG A 5 -9.25 -16.10 15.58
C ARG A 5 -9.19 -15.41 14.22
N ARG A 6 -9.08 -16.16 13.12
CA ARG A 6 -9.00 -15.61 11.77
C ARG A 6 -10.25 -14.84 11.36
N ILE A 7 -11.43 -15.35 11.76
CA ILE A 7 -12.71 -14.64 11.52
C ILE A 7 -12.72 -13.31 12.29
N ASN A 8 -12.33 -13.31 13.56
CA ASN A 8 -12.31 -12.11 14.39
C ASN A 8 -11.24 -11.10 13.98
N GLU A 9 -10.15 -11.54 13.39
CA GLU A 9 -9.11 -10.65 12.83
C GLU A 9 -9.57 -9.98 11.54
N THR A 10 -10.34 -10.68 10.70
CA THR A 10 -10.88 -10.15 9.44
C THR A 10 -12.13 -9.30 9.65
N PHE A 11 -12.97 -9.68 10.59
CA PHE A 11 -14.17 -8.96 11.00
C PHE A 11 -14.12 -8.66 12.50
N PRO A 12 -13.31 -7.67 12.91
CA PRO A 12 -13.23 -7.27 14.31
C PRO A 12 -14.59 -6.73 14.77
N ALA A 13 -14.81 -6.78 16.09
CA ALA A 13 -16.04 -6.26 16.68
C ALA A 13 -16.25 -4.77 16.33
N ILE A 14 -17.50 -4.35 16.18
CA ILE A 14 -17.85 -2.97 15.82
C ILE A 14 -17.26 -1.97 16.81
N ASP A 15 -17.24 -2.29 18.11
CA ASP A 15 -16.61 -1.43 19.11
C ASP A 15 -15.10 -1.25 18.90
N PHE A 16 -14.42 -2.27 18.41
CA PHE A 16 -13.02 -2.15 18.03
C PHE A 16 -12.85 -1.24 16.81
N ILE A 17 -13.72 -1.35 15.80
CA ILE A 17 -13.71 -0.49 14.61
C ILE A 17 -13.90 0.97 15.02
N ARG A 18 -14.84 1.25 15.92
CA ARG A 18 -15.08 2.58 16.49
C ARG A 18 -13.85 3.10 17.25
N ARG A 19 -13.20 2.26 18.03
CA ARG A 19 -11.95 2.63 18.71
C ARG A 19 -10.84 2.98 17.76
N VAL A 20 -10.66 2.23 16.65
CA VAL A 20 -9.69 2.56 15.62
C VAL A 20 -10.00 3.92 15.00
N TYR A 21 -11.26 4.17 14.68
CA TYR A 21 -11.71 5.45 14.13
C TYR A 21 -11.42 6.64 15.08
N ASP A 22 -11.72 6.50 16.37
CA ASP A 22 -11.40 7.51 17.37
C ASP A 22 -9.89 7.76 17.48
N HIS A 23 -9.09 6.70 17.49
CA HIS A 23 -7.63 6.83 17.60
C HIS A 23 -6.99 7.42 16.34
N LEU A 24 -7.59 7.24 15.15
CA LEU A 24 -7.17 7.95 13.95
C LEU A 24 -7.29 9.46 14.10
N ALA A 25 -8.35 9.93 14.74
CA ALA A 25 -8.54 11.34 14.99
C ALA A 25 -7.47 11.90 15.94
N TYR A 26 -7.08 11.15 16.97
CA TYR A 26 -5.93 11.50 17.80
C TYR A 26 -4.61 11.49 17.03
N TYR A 27 -4.41 10.47 16.21
CA TYR A 27 -3.19 10.32 15.40
C TYR A 27 -2.98 11.48 14.43
N TYR A 28 -4.05 11.99 13.86
CA TYR A 28 -4.03 13.11 12.93
C TYR A 28 -4.35 14.47 13.56
N GLU A 29 -4.56 14.52 14.87
CA GLU A 29 -4.96 15.73 15.59
C GLU A 29 -6.17 16.43 14.94
N MET A 30 -7.15 15.64 14.53
CA MET A 30 -8.31 16.07 13.76
C MET A 30 -9.47 16.41 14.68
N ALA A 31 -10.01 17.63 14.56
CA ALA A 31 -11.18 18.03 15.30
C ALA A 31 -12.48 17.39 14.76
N MET A 32 -13.51 17.34 15.60
CA MET A 32 -14.84 16.88 15.21
C MET A 32 -15.39 17.78 14.09
N GLY A 33 -15.93 17.16 13.03
CA GLY A 33 -16.47 17.87 11.88
C GLY A 33 -15.46 18.27 10.80
N ASP A 34 -14.17 18.05 11.04
CA ASP A 34 -13.10 18.35 10.09
C ASP A 34 -12.69 17.13 9.24
N GLY A 35 -11.78 17.32 8.33
CA GLY A 35 -11.01 16.28 7.63
C GLY A 35 -11.59 15.81 6.30
N GLU A 36 -12.80 16.21 5.91
CA GLU A 36 -13.40 15.79 4.64
C GLU A 36 -12.51 16.16 3.45
N GLY A 37 -12.24 15.15 2.59
CA GLY A 37 -11.42 15.30 1.37
C GLY A 37 -9.92 15.41 1.61
N VAL A 38 -9.46 15.37 2.87
CA VAL A 38 -8.03 15.48 3.19
C VAL A 38 -7.39 14.09 3.17
N THR A 39 -6.33 13.94 2.37
CA THR A 39 -5.52 12.73 2.27
C THR A 39 -4.24 12.89 3.08
N ARG A 40 -3.91 11.91 3.91
CA ARG A 40 -2.71 11.88 4.74
C ARG A 40 -2.02 10.54 4.65
N GLU A 41 -0.70 10.55 4.76
CA GLU A 41 0.09 9.33 4.91
C GLU A 41 -0.28 8.61 6.22
N PHE A 42 -0.25 7.27 6.19
CA PHE A 42 -0.56 6.44 7.34
C PHE A 42 0.58 5.46 7.61
N ASP A 43 1.20 5.59 8.77
CA ASP A 43 2.20 4.65 9.26
C ASP A 43 1.53 3.65 10.21
N LEU A 44 1.21 2.48 9.68
CA LEU A 44 0.51 1.41 10.42
C LEU A 44 1.31 0.96 11.67
N GLU A 45 2.63 0.81 11.53
CA GLU A 45 3.46 0.35 12.65
C GLU A 45 3.49 1.38 13.78
N ARG A 46 3.68 2.65 13.42
CA ARG A 46 3.67 3.75 14.38
C ARG A 46 2.32 3.86 15.07
N PHE A 47 1.22 3.80 14.32
CA PHE A 47 -0.13 3.83 14.86
C PHE A 47 -0.37 2.68 15.84
N CYS A 48 -0.08 1.46 15.43
CA CYS A 48 -0.26 0.28 16.26
C CYS A 48 0.60 0.31 17.53
N ARG A 49 1.83 0.78 17.44
CA ARG A 49 2.74 0.93 18.58
C ARG A 49 2.24 1.99 19.57
N THR A 50 1.80 3.13 19.04
CA THR A 50 1.31 4.25 19.86
C THR A 50 0.08 3.87 20.67
N PHE A 51 -0.88 3.20 20.05
CA PHE A 51 -2.16 2.88 20.66
C PHE A 51 -2.29 1.43 21.13
N ARG A 52 -1.23 0.65 21.06
CA ARG A 52 -1.16 -0.76 21.49
C ARG A 52 -2.20 -1.65 20.77
N PHE A 53 -2.32 -1.46 19.47
CA PHE A 53 -3.14 -2.29 18.62
C PHE A 53 -2.31 -3.34 17.88
N PHE A 54 -2.97 -4.41 17.43
CA PHE A 54 -2.38 -5.37 16.49
C PHE A 54 -2.65 -4.94 15.05
N PRO A 55 -1.66 -5.04 14.14
CA PRO A 55 -1.78 -4.57 12.75
C PRO A 55 -2.94 -5.18 11.98
N VAL A 56 -3.11 -6.50 12.03
CA VAL A 56 -4.12 -7.21 11.22
C VAL A 56 -5.54 -6.74 11.52
N PRO A 57 -6.02 -6.69 12.77
CA PRO A 57 -7.34 -6.14 13.07
C PRO A 57 -7.51 -4.67 12.71
N VAL A 58 -6.43 -3.86 12.82
CA VAL A 58 -6.48 -2.43 12.42
C VAL A 58 -6.71 -2.30 10.92
N VAL A 59 -5.96 -3.03 10.09
CA VAL A 59 -6.15 -3.02 8.62
C VAL A 59 -7.56 -3.47 8.27
N SER A 60 -8.07 -4.51 8.93
CA SER A 60 -9.44 -4.99 8.73
C SER A 60 -10.48 -3.92 9.11
N ALA A 61 -10.28 -3.22 10.22
CA ALA A 61 -11.13 -2.11 10.64
C ALA A 61 -11.12 -0.96 9.60
N LEU A 62 -9.94 -0.58 9.10
CA LEU A 62 -9.80 0.46 8.06
C LEU A 62 -10.50 0.07 6.76
N ASN A 63 -10.41 -1.19 6.35
CA ASN A 63 -11.11 -1.70 5.17
C ASN A 63 -12.64 -1.68 5.36
N LEU A 64 -13.14 -2.00 6.54
CA LEU A 64 -14.57 -1.93 6.87
C LEU A 64 -15.07 -0.49 6.91
N LEU A 65 -14.31 0.44 7.47
CA LEU A 65 -14.60 1.87 7.44
C LEU A 65 -14.63 2.42 6.01
N THR A 66 -13.75 1.94 5.15
CA THR A 66 -13.72 2.29 3.72
C THR A 66 -14.98 1.81 3.01
N ARG A 67 -15.38 0.58 3.24
CA ARG A 67 -16.62 0.02 2.65
C ARG A 67 -17.88 0.71 3.18
N ALA A 68 -17.87 1.12 4.43
CA ALA A 68 -18.96 1.87 5.03
C ALA A 68 -19.04 3.34 4.54
N GLY A 69 -18.04 3.82 3.82
CA GLY A 69 -18.02 5.16 3.22
C GLY A 69 -17.55 6.28 4.14
N TYR A 70 -16.90 5.98 5.26
CA TYR A 70 -16.40 6.99 6.20
C TYR A 70 -15.01 7.51 5.89
N LEU A 71 -14.18 6.67 5.30
CA LEU A 71 -12.84 7.00 4.84
C LEU A 71 -12.47 6.11 3.65
N ASP A 72 -11.35 6.40 3.00
CA ASP A 72 -10.74 5.59 1.96
C ASP A 72 -9.31 5.25 2.40
N TYR A 73 -9.09 3.98 2.76
CA TYR A 73 -7.79 3.44 3.11
C TYR A 73 -7.19 2.73 1.90
N LYS A 74 -6.01 3.19 1.49
CA LYS A 74 -5.18 2.53 0.49
C LYS A 74 -3.88 2.10 1.15
N ASP A 75 -3.63 0.81 1.18
CA ASP A 75 -2.41 0.23 1.75
C ASP A 75 -1.16 0.51 0.90
N GLU A 76 -1.34 0.75 -0.39
CA GLU A 76 -0.32 1.21 -1.29
C GLU A 76 -0.88 2.35 -2.16
N ASP A 77 -0.36 3.56 -2.01
CA ASP A 77 -0.55 4.58 -3.01
C ASP A 77 0.63 4.52 -3.98
N GLU A 78 0.35 4.23 -5.24
CA GLU A 78 1.32 4.27 -6.31
C GLU A 78 1.68 5.73 -6.63
N SER A 79 2.48 6.35 -5.76
CA SER A 79 3.17 7.55 -6.17
C SER A 79 4.13 7.16 -7.29
N GLN A 80 3.99 7.80 -8.45
CA GLN A 80 4.89 7.54 -9.57
C GLN A 80 6.28 8.09 -9.27
N SER A 81 7.29 7.35 -9.66
CA SER A 81 8.66 7.86 -9.68
C SER A 81 8.77 9.06 -10.61
N ARG A 82 9.65 9.99 -10.28
CA ARG A 82 9.86 11.20 -11.09
C ARG A 82 11.33 11.58 -11.16
N VAL A 83 11.70 12.16 -12.28
CA VAL A 83 13.07 12.59 -12.57
C VAL A 83 13.08 14.00 -13.12
N LEU A 84 14.08 14.78 -12.73
CA LEU A 84 14.45 16.07 -13.30
C LEU A 84 15.96 16.07 -13.56
N PHE A 85 16.41 16.39 -14.77
CA PHE A 85 17.82 16.65 -15.01
C PHE A 85 18.23 17.98 -14.39
N LEU A 86 19.33 17.97 -13.64
CA LEU A 86 19.90 19.16 -13.00
C LEU A 86 20.94 19.85 -13.90
N LEU A 87 21.52 19.12 -14.84
CA LEU A 87 22.41 19.62 -15.86
C LEU A 87 21.64 19.95 -17.13
N ASP A 88 22.14 20.91 -17.91
CA ASP A 88 21.63 21.14 -19.24
C ASP A 88 22.13 20.08 -20.23
N ARG A 89 21.66 20.13 -21.49
CA ARG A 89 22.03 19.14 -22.50
C ARG A 89 23.52 19.16 -22.85
N ASP A 90 24.10 20.35 -22.92
CA ASP A 90 25.50 20.51 -23.30
C ASP A 90 26.44 20.03 -22.19
N GLU A 91 26.08 20.28 -20.94
CA GLU A 91 26.77 19.77 -19.76
C GLU A 91 26.69 18.25 -19.71
N LEU A 92 25.52 17.68 -20.00
CA LEU A 92 25.30 16.24 -20.01
C LEU A 92 26.14 15.51 -21.06
N TYR A 93 26.28 16.10 -22.27
CA TYR A 93 27.11 15.53 -23.35
C TYR A 93 28.62 15.55 -23.04
N ARG A 94 29.07 16.43 -22.15
CA ARG A 94 30.49 16.55 -21.78
C ARG A 94 30.86 15.67 -20.58
N LEU A 95 29.88 15.05 -19.96
CA LEU A 95 30.11 14.19 -18.80
C LEU A 95 30.76 12.87 -19.22
N ASP A 96 31.78 12.51 -18.44
CA ASP A 96 32.31 11.15 -18.43
C ASP A 96 31.44 10.29 -17.51
N THR A 97 30.58 9.47 -18.12
CA THR A 97 29.69 8.55 -17.43
C THR A 97 30.14 7.12 -17.68
N GLY A 98 29.93 6.24 -16.71
CA GLY A 98 30.11 4.80 -16.90
C GLY A 98 29.08 4.24 -17.90
N ASP A 99 29.38 3.08 -18.49
CA ASP A 99 28.54 2.45 -19.53
C ASP A 99 27.08 2.29 -19.08
N GLU A 100 26.85 1.83 -17.87
CA GLU A 100 25.48 1.64 -17.33
C GLU A 100 24.75 2.97 -17.11
N GLU A 101 25.45 4.01 -16.64
CA GLU A 101 24.88 5.35 -16.48
C GLU A 101 24.49 5.96 -17.83
N GLU A 102 25.36 5.79 -18.85
CA GLU A 102 25.09 6.30 -20.20
C GLU A 102 23.88 5.60 -20.80
N ILE A 103 23.78 4.28 -20.67
CA ILE A 103 22.62 3.50 -21.14
C ILE A 103 21.34 3.99 -20.45
N LEU A 104 21.38 4.24 -19.16
CA LEU A 104 20.24 4.70 -18.38
C LEU A 104 19.82 6.13 -18.74
N ILE A 105 20.78 7.05 -18.94
CA ILE A 105 20.51 8.41 -19.41
C ILE A 105 19.85 8.38 -20.79
N ARG A 106 20.38 7.57 -21.71
CA ARG A 106 19.80 7.41 -23.05
C ARG A 106 18.37 6.85 -23.00
N ALA A 107 18.11 5.87 -22.14
CA ALA A 107 16.79 5.31 -21.95
C ALA A 107 15.79 6.38 -21.43
N LEU A 108 16.21 7.19 -20.46
CA LEU A 108 15.40 8.31 -19.97
C LEU A 108 15.06 9.31 -21.08
N LEU A 109 16.06 9.77 -21.84
CA LEU A 109 15.88 10.77 -22.90
C LEU A 109 15.05 10.25 -24.07
N ARG A 110 15.05 8.93 -24.33
CA ARG A 110 14.28 8.30 -25.40
C ARG A 110 12.81 8.15 -25.01
N ASN A 111 12.54 7.78 -23.77
CA ASN A 111 11.17 7.46 -23.34
C ASN A 111 10.39 8.65 -22.82
N TYR A 112 11.07 9.70 -22.36
CA TYR A 112 10.40 10.82 -21.67
C TYR A 112 10.83 12.17 -22.20
N GLY A 113 9.82 13.05 -22.41
CA GLY A 113 10.05 14.47 -22.76
C GLY A 113 9.99 15.36 -21.52
N GLY A 114 10.55 16.57 -21.61
CA GLY A 114 10.43 17.59 -20.55
C GLY A 114 11.34 17.41 -19.36
N LEU A 115 12.21 16.41 -19.35
CA LEU A 115 13.10 16.07 -18.23
C LEU A 115 14.06 17.19 -17.77
N PHE A 116 14.33 18.19 -18.62
CA PHE A 116 15.20 19.33 -18.29
C PHE A 116 14.43 20.52 -17.73
N SER A 117 13.11 20.53 -17.86
CA SER A 117 12.28 21.68 -17.48
C SER A 117 11.50 21.46 -16.20
N ASN A 118 10.97 20.26 -16.01
CA ASN A 118 10.11 19.91 -14.90
C ASN A 118 10.34 18.45 -14.46
N TYR A 119 9.94 18.13 -13.22
CA TYR A 119 9.84 16.75 -12.79
C TYR A 119 8.88 15.99 -13.70
N THR A 120 9.39 14.98 -14.37
CA THR A 120 8.64 14.12 -15.27
C THR A 120 8.40 12.78 -14.60
N PHE A 121 7.17 12.31 -14.61
CA PHE A 121 6.85 10.97 -14.12
C PHE A 121 7.46 9.90 -15.00
N ILE A 122 8.07 8.91 -14.38
CA ILE A 122 8.72 7.78 -15.05
C ILE A 122 8.24 6.46 -14.47
N ARG A 123 8.44 5.41 -15.24
CA ARG A 123 8.28 4.01 -14.81
C ARG A 123 9.60 3.30 -14.97
N GLU A 124 10.10 2.72 -13.90
CA GLU A 124 11.35 1.97 -13.91
C GLU A 124 11.28 0.77 -14.87
N ASP A 125 10.09 0.18 -15.04
CA ASP A 125 9.86 -0.93 -15.98
C ASP A 125 10.17 -0.54 -17.43
N ASP A 126 9.81 0.67 -17.86
CA ASP A 126 10.12 1.18 -19.19
C ASP A 126 11.64 1.33 -19.38
N LEU A 127 12.34 1.79 -18.35
CA LEU A 127 13.81 1.90 -18.35
C LEU A 127 14.48 0.53 -18.38
N MET A 128 13.97 -0.43 -17.62
CA MET A 128 14.47 -1.82 -17.64
C MET A 128 14.33 -2.43 -19.04
N HIS A 129 13.15 -2.24 -19.65
CA HIS A 129 12.87 -2.78 -20.98
C HIS A 129 13.79 -2.19 -22.06
N ASP A 130 14.00 -0.88 -22.05
CA ASP A 130 14.79 -0.16 -23.03
C ASP A 130 16.29 -0.30 -22.84
N SER A 131 16.75 -0.37 -21.60
CA SER A 131 18.17 -0.48 -21.26
C SER A 131 18.69 -1.92 -21.18
N GLY A 132 17.79 -2.89 -20.95
CA GLY A 132 18.18 -4.27 -20.66
C GLY A 132 18.76 -4.47 -19.25
N LEU A 133 18.75 -3.45 -18.41
CA LEU A 133 19.25 -3.52 -17.03
C LEU A 133 18.23 -4.19 -16.11
N SER A 134 18.70 -4.80 -15.01
CA SER A 134 17.85 -5.33 -13.97
C SER A 134 17.18 -4.19 -13.17
N GLN A 135 16.09 -4.50 -12.45
CA GLN A 135 15.42 -3.55 -11.57
C GLN A 135 16.37 -2.91 -10.56
N GLN A 136 17.23 -3.74 -9.97
CA GLN A 136 18.24 -3.28 -9.02
C GLN A 136 19.24 -2.32 -9.67
N ALA A 137 19.74 -2.65 -10.87
CA ALA A 137 20.68 -1.81 -11.60
C ALA A 137 20.07 -0.46 -12.01
N VAL A 138 18.82 -0.44 -12.45
CA VAL A 138 18.07 0.81 -12.74
C VAL A 138 17.95 1.67 -11.49
N TYR A 139 17.51 1.08 -10.38
CA TYR A 139 17.33 1.80 -9.12
C TYR A 139 18.66 2.37 -8.59
N GLU A 140 19.71 1.57 -8.51
CA GLU A 140 21.02 2.02 -8.04
C GLU A 140 21.65 3.03 -8.99
N GLY A 141 21.49 2.86 -10.30
CA GLY A 141 21.95 3.82 -11.29
C GLY A 141 21.28 5.19 -11.16
N LEU A 142 19.97 5.24 -10.98
CA LEU A 142 19.22 6.49 -10.76
C LEU A 142 19.63 7.17 -9.45
N LYS A 143 19.90 6.40 -8.40
CA LYS A 143 20.43 6.92 -7.13
C LYS A 143 21.85 7.50 -7.29
N GLU A 144 22.71 6.81 -8.02
CA GLU A 144 24.07 7.27 -8.27
C GLU A 144 24.11 8.56 -9.11
N LEU A 145 23.28 8.63 -10.16
CA LEU A 145 23.10 9.86 -10.94
C LEU A 145 22.57 11.02 -10.08
N THR A 146 21.72 10.73 -9.11
CA THR A 146 21.24 11.73 -8.13
C THR A 146 22.36 12.15 -7.18
N ARG A 147 23.15 11.23 -6.69
CA ARG A 147 24.31 11.51 -5.82
C ARG A 147 25.34 12.40 -6.53
N ARG A 148 25.56 12.16 -7.81
CA ARG A 148 26.46 12.94 -8.68
C ARG A 148 25.85 14.28 -9.12
N ARG A 149 24.61 14.59 -8.73
CA ARG A 149 23.86 15.81 -9.11
C ARG A 149 23.69 15.98 -10.63
N ILE A 150 23.64 14.88 -11.37
CA ILE A 150 23.33 14.89 -12.80
C ILE A 150 21.83 15.03 -13.00
N LEU A 151 21.05 14.31 -12.21
CA LEU A 151 19.60 14.41 -12.14
C LEU A 151 19.12 14.30 -10.69
N HIS A 152 17.85 14.57 -10.47
CA HIS A 152 17.17 14.30 -9.20
C HIS A 152 16.10 13.25 -9.43
N TYR A 153 16.31 12.07 -8.89
CA TYR A 153 15.35 10.96 -8.91
C TYR A 153 14.62 10.89 -7.59
N ILE A 154 13.30 10.93 -7.66
CA ILE A 154 12.42 10.71 -6.52
C ILE A 154 11.69 9.39 -6.78
N PRO A 155 12.07 8.29 -6.10
CA PRO A 155 11.45 7.00 -6.29
C PRO A 155 9.99 7.01 -5.81
N ARG A 156 9.16 6.20 -6.43
CA ARG A 156 7.83 5.92 -5.92
C ARG A 156 7.94 5.40 -4.49
N LYS A 157 7.11 5.95 -3.62
CA LYS A 157 6.95 5.43 -2.27
C LYS A 157 5.66 4.64 -2.22
N LYS A 158 5.74 3.40 -1.78
CA LYS A 158 4.58 2.63 -1.35
C LYS A 158 4.24 3.04 0.08
N VAL A 159 3.51 4.12 0.23
CA VAL A 159 3.08 4.61 1.53
C VAL A 159 1.57 4.46 1.63
N PRO A 160 1.06 3.75 2.64
CA PRO A 160 -0.37 3.71 2.91
C PRO A 160 -0.93 5.12 3.13
N ARG A 161 -2.14 5.36 2.66
CA ARG A 161 -2.84 6.65 2.80
C ARG A 161 -4.26 6.48 3.27
N ILE A 162 -4.73 7.46 4.03
CA ILE A 162 -6.11 7.56 4.47
C ILE A 162 -6.66 8.92 4.03
N THR A 163 -7.80 8.87 3.34
CA THR A 163 -8.60 10.03 2.97
C THR A 163 -9.92 9.96 3.72
N TYR A 164 -10.32 11.00 4.44
CA TYR A 164 -11.66 11.08 5.00
C TYR A 164 -12.64 11.44 3.88
N THR A 165 -13.57 10.55 3.59
CA THR A 165 -14.59 10.75 2.54
C THR A 165 -15.75 11.59 3.03
N VAL A 166 -15.93 11.67 4.34
CA VAL A 166 -16.88 12.55 5.05
C VAL A 166 -16.14 13.24 6.20
N ARG A 167 -16.70 14.33 6.69
CA ARG A 167 -16.20 14.98 7.92
C ARG A 167 -16.11 13.98 9.07
N ARG A 168 -15.17 14.19 9.99
CA ARG A 168 -15.06 13.38 11.20
C ARG A 168 -16.38 13.43 11.98
N LEU A 169 -16.96 12.25 12.21
CA LEU A 169 -18.16 12.06 13.01
C LEU A 169 -17.77 11.58 14.44
N ASP A 170 -18.76 11.63 15.35
CA ASP A 170 -18.64 10.86 16.60
C ASP A 170 -18.66 9.37 16.24
N SER A 171 -17.78 8.60 16.83
CA SER A 171 -17.68 7.15 16.56
C SER A 171 -18.96 6.39 16.92
N LYS A 172 -19.78 6.93 17.82
CA LYS A 172 -21.08 6.37 18.16
C LYS A 172 -22.08 6.44 17.04
N ASP A 173 -21.93 7.43 16.14
CA ASP A 173 -22.82 7.67 15.00
C ASP A 173 -22.44 6.85 13.77
N LEU A 174 -21.33 6.11 13.82
CA LEU A 174 -20.94 5.21 12.75
C LEU A 174 -21.92 4.06 12.62
N VAL A 175 -22.47 3.88 11.42
CA VAL A 175 -23.40 2.80 11.08
C VAL A 175 -22.74 1.83 10.13
N PHE A 176 -22.83 0.56 10.45
CA PHE A 176 -22.35 -0.53 9.59
C PHE A 176 -23.57 -1.36 9.19
N THR A 177 -23.97 -1.27 7.92
CA THR A 177 -25.10 -2.04 7.39
C THR A 177 -24.79 -3.54 7.40
N ASP A 178 -25.81 -4.37 7.40
CA ASP A 178 -25.63 -5.83 7.35
C ASP A 178 -24.83 -6.24 6.11
N GLU A 179 -25.07 -5.61 4.96
CA GLU A 179 -24.31 -5.84 3.72
C GLU A 179 -22.81 -5.57 3.89
N VAL A 180 -22.43 -4.55 4.65
CA VAL A 180 -21.02 -4.17 4.86
C VAL A 180 -20.35 -5.08 5.89
N TYR A 181 -21.06 -5.49 6.92
CA TYR A 181 -20.46 -6.19 8.06
C TYR A 181 -21.04 -7.60 8.29
N ALA A 182 -22.31 -7.71 8.66
CA ALA A 182 -22.89 -8.97 9.14
C ALA A 182 -22.95 -10.05 8.04
N ASP A 183 -23.44 -9.71 6.86
CA ASP A 183 -23.59 -10.63 5.74
C ASP A 183 -22.22 -11.11 5.25
N ARG A 184 -21.28 -10.18 5.10
CA ARG A 184 -19.90 -10.51 4.69
C ARG A 184 -19.14 -11.35 5.72
N LYS A 185 -19.38 -11.11 7.00
CA LYS A 185 -18.82 -11.91 8.08
C LYS A 185 -19.33 -13.34 8.02
N GLU A 186 -20.62 -13.54 7.78
CA GLU A 186 -21.22 -14.86 7.68
C GLU A 186 -20.77 -15.60 6.40
N GLU A 187 -20.72 -14.93 5.25
CA GLU A 187 -20.15 -15.49 4.02
C GLU A 187 -18.70 -15.92 4.20
N TYR A 188 -17.88 -15.07 4.83
CA TYR A 188 -16.49 -15.38 5.11
C TYR A 188 -16.34 -16.59 6.04
N LYS A 189 -17.15 -16.64 7.08
CA LYS A 189 -17.20 -17.75 8.03
C LYS A 189 -17.54 -19.07 7.30
N THR A 190 -18.62 -19.08 6.52
CA THR A 190 -19.05 -20.25 5.73
C THR A 190 -17.95 -20.74 4.79
N ARG A 191 -17.27 -19.82 4.10
CA ARG A 191 -16.17 -20.15 3.18
C ARG A 191 -14.99 -20.78 3.91
N ILE A 192 -14.59 -20.23 5.04
CA ILE A 192 -13.47 -20.74 5.83
C ILE A 192 -13.80 -22.11 6.44
N GLU A 193 -15.02 -22.31 6.92
CA GLU A 193 -15.48 -23.60 7.46
C GLU A 193 -15.52 -24.67 6.37
N SER A 194 -15.96 -24.34 5.16
CA SER A 194 -15.93 -25.25 4.01
C SER A 194 -14.50 -25.67 3.65
N ILE A 195 -13.57 -24.73 3.59
CA ILE A 195 -12.15 -25.04 3.30
C ILE A 195 -11.55 -25.92 4.40
N ALA A 196 -11.87 -25.66 5.66
CA ALA A 196 -11.39 -26.47 6.77
C ALA A 196 -11.93 -27.90 6.71
N GLY A 197 -13.23 -28.08 6.39
CA GLY A 197 -13.85 -29.38 6.17
C GLY A 197 -13.17 -30.17 5.05
N TYR A 198 -12.93 -29.55 3.90
CA TYR A 198 -12.18 -30.16 2.80
C TYR A 198 -10.76 -30.61 3.19
N ALA A 199 -10.08 -29.82 4.01
CA ALA A 199 -8.73 -30.15 4.46
C ALA A 199 -8.71 -31.32 5.46
N GLU A 200 -9.75 -31.49 6.25
CA GLU A 200 -9.92 -32.62 7.18
C GLU A 200 -10.29 -33.91 6.43
N GLU A 201 -11.24 -33.86 5.51
CA GLU A 201 -11.62 -35.01 4.65
C GLU A 201 -10.43 -35.48 3.79
N ALA A 202 -9.62 -34.59 3.25
CA ALA A 202 -8.42 -34.94 2.49
C ALA A 202 -7.35 -35.61 3.36
N LYS A 203 -7.29 -35.33 4.66
CA LYS A 203 -6.39 -36.00 5.61
C LYS A 203 -6.89 -37.40 5.96
N GLU A 204 -8.20 -37.58 6.17
CA GLU A 204 -8.80 -38.87 6.43
C GLU A 204 -8.67 -39.79 5.22
N CYS A 205 -8.91 -39.31 4.02
CA CYS A 205 -8.74 -40.05 2.78
C CYS A 205 -7.29 -40.53 2.57
N ARG A 206 -6.30 -39.73 2.90
CA ARG A 206 -4.88 -40.07 2.82
C ARG A 206 -4.45 -41.06 3.91
N SER A 207 -4.94 -40.94 5.12
CA SER A 207 -4.66 -41.91 6.20
C SER A 207 -5.30 -43.26 5.94
N THR A 208 -6.49 -43.29 5.38
CA THR A 208 -7.18 -44.54 5.02
C THR A 208 -6.50 -45.24 3.85
N PHE A 209 -5.91 -44.49 2.92
CA PHE A 209 -5.16 -45.04 1.79
C PHE A 209 -3.82 -45.66 2.22
N LEU A 210 -3.14 -45.05 3.20
CA LEU A 210 -1.87 -45.52 3.76
C LEU A 210 -2.03 -46.74 4.66
N LEU A 211 -3.21 -47.02 5.22
CA LEU A 211 -3.49 -48.16 6.05
C LEU A 211 -3.96 -49.42 5.25
N ARG A 212 -4.11 -49.31 3.94
CA ARG A 212 -4.48 -50.40 3.03
C ARG A 212 -3.29 -51.06 2.31
N TYR A 213 -2.07 -50.64 2.57
CA TYR A 213 -0.82 -51.27 2.19
C TYR A 213 -0.08 -51.77 3.43
#